data_2e178165639fa25181bfd12a5f40ef14
#
_entry.id   2e178165639fa25181bfd12a5f40ef14
#
_cell.length_a   1.000
_cell.length_b   1.000
_cell.length_c   1.000
_cell.angle_alpha   90.00
_cell.angle_beta   90.00
_cell.angle_gamma   90.00
#
_symmetry.space_group_name_H-M   'P 1'
#
loop_
_entity.id
_entity.type
_entity.pdbx_description
1 polymer ?
#
loop_
_entity_poly.entity_id
_entity_poly.type
_entity_poly.pdbx_seq_one_letter_code
_entity_poly.pdbx_strand_id
1 'polypeptide(L)'
;MNNIQKSRNNRIIAKTAHKSDIIIGAAIGYSDDQIKPFILSLKSSGYKGRLVLFVDKLDSGAVSFLIEQEIELIWQISHRDNAMPVYGHRYYEFLDFLRKEQGVKRIMLTDVRDVIFQGNPFVGCGDESLYVFSEDSSVKLGQCPYNSEWVLNLYGNDILKKISGEIIICSGVTIGGYHNILGYLDLLCNEMSINPQIPIADQGAHNVLIGFQVSLSSTTNQGQYTLFTMSAQTGSELIEMEDSLSMMEADRL
;
A
#
# COMPACT_ATOMS: atom_id res chain seq x y z
N MET A 1 16.69 -23.67 21.77
CA MET A 1 16.43 -23.85 20.32
C MET A 1 14.92 -23.72 20.13
N ASN A 2 14.47 -22.54 19.77
CA ASN A 2 13.04 -22.25 19.64
C ASN A 2 12.53 -22.79 18.30
N ASN A 3 11.42 -23.51 18.36
CA ASN A 3 10.75 -24.15 17.24
C ASN A 3 10.32 -23.11 16.19
N ILE A 4 11.18 -22.82 15.22
CA ILE A 4 10.81 -22.17 13.97
C ILE A 4 10.19 -23.27 13.12
N GLN A 5 8.86 -23.32 13.09
CA GLN A 5 8.14 -24.27 12.28
C GLN A 5 8.11 -23.77 10.84
N LYS A 6 8.98 -24.32 9.99
CA LYS A 6 8.93 -24.13 8.52
C LYS A 6 7.65 -24.79 8.02
N SER A 7 6.63 -24.00 7.69
CA SER A 7 5.48 -24.51 6.97
C SER A 7 5.88 -24.82 5.51
N ARG A 8 5.19 -25.79 4.87
CA ARG A 8 5.43 -26.16 3.45
C ARG A 8 5.22 -25.01 2.45
N ASN A 9 4.85 -23.82 2.90
CA ASN A 9 4.53 -22.62 2.13
C ASN A 9 5.54 -21.49 2.31
N ASN A 10 6.81 -21.73 2.51
CA ASN A 10 7.84 -20.67 2.59
C ASN A 10 7.53 -19.51 3.60
N ARG A 11 6.68 -19.76 4.62
CA ARG A 11 6.26 -18.77 5.61
C ARG A 11 6.93 -19.07 6.95
N ILE A 12 7.66 -18.09 7.50
CA ILE A 12 8.11 -18.12 8.89
C ILE A 12 7.08 -17.34 9.70
N ILE A 13 6.38 -18.03 10.59
CA ILE A 13 5.35 -17.41 11.44
C ILE A 13 5.94 -17.19 12.82
N ALA A 14 6.04 -15.91 13.24
CA ALA A 14 6.12 -15.59 14.65
C ALA A 14 4.81 -16.02 15.33
N LYS A 15 4.88 -16.63 16.50
CA LYS A 15 3.70 -16.98 17.30
C LYS A 15 2.97 -15.71 17.73
N THR A 16 2.09 -15.20 16.89
CA THR A 16 1.25 -14.04 17.22
C THR A 16 -0.20 -14.50 17.40
N ALA A 17 -0.78 -14.08 18.51
CA ALA A 17 -2.22 -14.19 18.75
C ALA A 17 -2.98 -13.50 17.59
N HIS A 18 -4.21 -13.96 17.31
CA HIS A 18 -5.12 -13.36 16.35
C HIS A 18 -5.26 -11.85 16.61
N LYS A 19 -4.47 -11.05 15.89
CA LYS A 19 -4.55 -9.59 15.96
C LYS A 19 -5.28 -9.13 14.72
N SER A 20 -6.25 -8.27 14.92
CA SER A 20 -7.16 -7.81 13.86
C SER A 20 -6.52 -6.79 12.91
N ASP A 21 -5.43 -6.15 13.32
CA ASP A 21 -4.73 -5.15 12.51
C ASP A 21 -3.45 -5.75 11.91
N ILE A 22 -3.24 -5.52 10.61
CA ILE A 22 -2.06 -6.01 9.88
C ILE A 22 -1.40 -4.85 9.14
N ILE A 23 -0.07 -4.77 9.25
CA ILE A 23 0.78 -3.97 8.36
C ILE A 23 1.45 -4.93 7.38
N ILE A 24 1.40 -4.60 6.09
CA ILE A 24 1.98 -5.40 5.02
C ILE A 24 2.95 -4.52 4.21
N GLY A 25 4.15 -5.03 4.00
CA GLY A 25 5.15 -4.38 3.16
C GLY A 25 6.00 -5.39 2.40
N ALA A 26 6.81 -4.89 1.46
CA ALA A 26 7.77 -5.69 0.72
C ALA A 26 9.19 -5.17 0.95
N ALA A 27 10.11 -6.06 1.31
CA ALA A 27 11.52 -5.76 1.51
C ALA A 27 12.36 -6.65 0.59
N ILE A 28 12.86 -6.07 -0.51
CA ILE A 28 13.51 -6.81 -1.58
C ILE A 28 14.90 -6.23 -1.82
N GLY A 29 15.92 -7.06 -1.62
CA GLY A 29 17.32 -6.66 -1.79
C GLY A 29 17.79 -5.61 -0.77
N TYR A 30 17.12 -5.47 0.36
CA TYR A 30 17.48 -4.50 1.39
C TYR A 30 18.48 -5.08 2.39
N SER A 31 19.39 -4.23 2.86
CA SER A 31 20.27 -4.48 4.01
C SER A 31 19.53 -4.23 5.32
N ASP A 32 20.11 -4.68 6.42
CA ASP A 32 19.59 -4.46 7.77
C ASP A 32 19.50 -2.96 8.11
N ASP A 33 20.48 -2.15 7.70
CA ASP A 33 20.46 -0.69 7.93
C ASP A 33 19.31 0.01 7.23
N GLN A 34 18.85 -0.50 6.08
CA GLN A 34 17.69 0.04 5.36
C GLN A 34 16.37 -0.34 6.00
N ILE A 35 16.29 -1.50 6.69
CA ILE A 35 15.06 -2.01 7.30
C ILE A 35 14.90 -1.58 8.76
N LYS A 36 16.01 -1.45 9.50
CA LYS A 36 16.01 -1.13 10.94
C LYS A 36 15.17 0.09 11.32
N PRO A 37 15.25 1.24 10.62
CA PRO A 37 14.45 2.41 10.98
C PRO A 37 12.96 2.14 10.97
N PHE A 38 12.47 1.43 9.96
CA PHE A 38 11.06 1.02 9.84
C PHE A 38 10.63 0.12 11.00
N ILE A 39 11.37 -0.97 11.25
CA ILE A 39 11.03 -1.95 12.29
C ILE A 39 11.10 -1.33 13.70
N LEU A 40 12.17 -0.60 14.00
CA LEU A 40 12.38 -0.04 15.33
C LEU A 40 11.39 1.08 15.63
N SER A 41 11.08 1.94 14.64
CA SER A 41 10.07 2.97 14.81
C SER A 41 8.68 2.36 15.01
N LEU A 42 8.32 1.31 14.25
CA LEU A 42 7.05 0.61 14.45
C LEU A 42 6.93 0.00 15.85
N LYS A 43 7.98 -0.62 16.36
CA LYS A 43 7.98 -1.15 17.73
C LYS A 43 7.82 -0.07 18.79
N SER A 44 8.41 1.09 18.56
CA SER A 44 8.30 2.26 19.45
C SER A 44 6.96 2.97 19.36
N SER A 45 6.21 2.79 18.27
CA SER A 45 4.95 3.47 17.99
C SER A 45 3.76 3.05 18.89
N GLY A 46 3.93 1.98 19.67
CA GLY A 46 2.85 1.38 20.45
C GLY A 46 1.92 0.44 19.65
N TYR A 47 2.21 0.21 18.37
CA TYR A 47 1.50 -0.77 17.57
C TYR A 47 1.62 -2.18 18.13
N LYS A 48 0.52 -2.93 18.17
CA LYS A 48 0.45 -4.30 18.74
C LYS A 48 -0.10 -5.31 17.75
N GLY A 49 -0.38 -4.90 16.50
CA GLY A 49 -0.87 -5.76 15.43
C GLY A 49 0.22 -6.68 14.86
N ARG A 50 -0.06 -7.26 13.71
CA ARG A 50 0.88 -8.10 12.94
C ARG A 50 1.64 -7.24 11.95
N LEU A 51 2.94 -7.50 11.80
CA LEU A 51 3.73 -7.03 10.67
C LEU A 51 4.09 -8.22 9.81
N VAL A 52 3.71 -8.16 8.54
CA VAL A 52 4.00 -9.18 7.53
C VAL A 52 4.88 -8.55 6.45
N LEU A 53 6.06 -9.10 6.23
CA LEU A 53 6.96 -8.66 5.17
C LEU A 53 7.13 -9.73 4.10
N PHE A 54 6.85 -9.36 2.87
CA PHE A 54 7.21 -10.13 1.69
C PHE A 54 8.67 -9.84 1.37
N VAL A 55 9.50 -10.88 1.35
CA VAL A 55 10.95 -10.71 1.30
C VAL A 55 11.59 -11.52 0.18
N ASP A 56 12.57 -10.91 -0.49
CA ASP A 56 13.44 -11.56 -1.45
C ASP A 56 14.83 -10.91 -1.43
N LYS A 57 15.87 -11.70 -1.68
CA LYS A 57 17.27 -11.25 -1.83
C LYS A 57 17.79 -10.36 -0.69
N LEU A 58 17.31 -10.59 0.53
CA LEU A 58 17.85 -9.92 1.71
C LEU A 58 19.26 -10.45 2.02
N ASP A 59 20.11 -9.58 2.56
CA ASP A 59 21.37 -10.03 3.13
C ASP A 59 21.17 -10.81 4.44
N SER A 60 22.20 -11.51 4.89
CA SER A 60 22.12 -12.34 6.09
C SER A 60 21.91 -11.53 7.37
N GLY A 61 22.38 -10.27 7.42
CA GLY A 61 22.16 -9.36 8.53
C GLY A 61 20.72 -8.97 8.66
N ALA A 62 20.08 -8.57 7.55
CA ALA A 62 18.67 -8.24 7.50
C ALA A 62 17.79 -9.43 7.91
N VAL A 63 18.09 -10.63 7.40
CA VAL A 63 17.35 -11.86 7.77
C VAL A 63 17.46 -12.14 9.26
N SER A 64 18.68 -12.12 9.80
CA SER A 64 18.91 -12.37 11.24
C SER A 64 18.16 -11.35 12.09
N PHE A 65 18.28 -10.07 11.76
CA PHE A 65 17.59 -8.99 12.46
C PHE A 65 16.07 -9.18 12.44
N LEU A 66 15.45 -9.45 11.29
CA LEU A 66 14.00 -9.63 11.19
C LEU A 66 13.51 -10.84 11.99
N ILE A 67 14.27 -11.94 12.02
CA ILE A 67 13.96 -13.11 12.84
C ILE A 67 14.05 -12.78 14.33
N GLU A 68 15.12 -12.08 14.78
CA GLU A 68 15.25 -11.62 16.17
C GLU A 68 14.11 -10.69 16.59
N GLN A 69 13.60 -9.89 15.66
CA GLN A 69 12.47 -9.00 15.89
C GLN A 69 11.10 -9.71 15.84
N GLU A 70 11.08 -11.04 15.59
CA GLU A 70 9.86 -11.87 15.51
C GLU A 70 8.87 -11.37 14.43
N ILE A 71 9.40 -10.88 13.28
CA ILE A 71 8.60 -10.42 12.15
C ILE A 71 8.11 -11.62 11.34
N GLU A 72 6.87 -11.57 10.89
CA GLU A 72 6.32 -12.57 9.99
C GLU A 72 6.87 -12.37 8.58
N LEU A 73 7.62 -13.37 8.06
CA LEU A 73 8.25 -13.28 6.75
C LEU A 73 7.61 -14.25 5.78
N ILE A 74 7.32 -13.75 4.57
CA ILE A 74 6.86 -14.54 3.43
C ILE A 74 7.93 -14.49 2.36
N TRP A 75 8.60 -15.63 2.16
CA TRP A 75 9.65 -15.80 1.16
C TRP A 75 9.03 -16.19 -0.18
N GLN A 76 8.38 -15.25 -0.82
CA GLN A 76 7.92 -15.45 -2.18
C GLN A 76 7.47 -14.11 -2.74
N ILE A 77 8.20 -13.66 -3.76
CA ILE A 77 7.60 -12.84 -4.79
C ILE A 77 7.55 -13.77 -5.99
N SER A 78 6.38 -14.34 -6.26
CA SER A 78 6.23 -15.23 -7.39
C SER A 78 6.43 -14.41 -8.66
N HIS A 79 7.41 -14.81 -9.45
CA HIS A 79 7.60 -14.26 -10.78
C HIS A 79 6.45 -14.75 -11.67
N ARG A 80 5.27 -14.14 -11.52
CA ARG A 80 4.10 -14.48 -12.34
C ARG A 80 4.32 -14.14 -13.81
N ASP A 81 5.12 -13.11 -14.06
CA ASP A 81 5.52 -12.74 -15.40
C ASP A 81 6.83 -11.97 -15.34
N ASN A 82 7.81 -12.35 -16.16
CA ASN A 82 9.11 -11.66 -16.24
C ASN A 82 8.99 -10.22 -16.77
N ALA A 83 7.79 -9.80 -17.17
CA ALA A 83 7.51 -8.49 -17.75
C ALA A 83 7.21 -7.42 -16.71
N MET A 84 6.65 -7.80 -15.53
CA MET A 84 6.24 -6.81 -14.52
C MET A 84 7.35 -6.55 -13.51
N PRO A 85 7.71 -5.28 -13.26
CA PRO A 85 8.66 -4.92 -12.21
C PRO A 85 8.22 -5.37 -10.82
N VAL A 86 9.19 -5.66 -9.97
CA VAL A 86 8.98 -6.19 -8.60
C VAL A 86 8.04 -5.33 -7.76
N TYR A 87 8.10 -4.00 -7.88
CA TYR A 87 7.24 -3.08 -7.14
C TYR A 87 5.76 -3.19 -7.56
N GLY A 88 5.46 -3.57 -8.80
CA GLY A 88 4.10 -3.90 -9.21
C GLY A 88 3.65 -5.27 -8.71
N HIS A 89 4.53 -6.28 -8.76
CA HIS A 89 4.21 -7.64 -8.31
C HIS A 89 3.78 -7.73 -6.85
N ARG A 90 4.30 -6.90 -5.97
CA ARG A 90 3.98 -6.92 -4.54
C ARG A 90 2.47 -6.87 -4.26
N TYR A 91 1.71 -6.09 -5.04
CA TYR A 91 0.27 -5.93 -4.82
C TYR A 91 -0.52 -7.20 -5.12
N TYR A 92 -0.13 -7.98 -6.11
CA TYR A 92 -0.73 -9.30 -6.38
C TYR A 92 -0.47 -10.29 -5.25
N GLU A 93 0.74 -10.28 -4.70
CA GLU A 93 1.10 -11.13 -3.55
C GLU A 93 0.34 -10.71 -2.29
N PHE A 94 0.19 -9.42 -2.06
CA PHE A 94 -0.60 -8.89 -0.94
C PHE A 94 -2.06 -9.32 -1.06
N LEU A 95 -2.65 -9.19 -2.24
CA LEU A 95 -4.02 -9.61 -2.52
C LEU A 95 -4.21 -11.11 -2.30
N ASP A 96 -3.35 -11.95 -2.86
CA ASP A 96 -3.41 -13.40 -2.71
C ASP A 96 -3.22 -13.85 -1.24
N PHE A 97 -2.40 -13.14 -0.49
CA PHE A 97 -2.21 -13.39 0.94
C PHE A 97 -3.46 -13.01 1.72
N LEU A 98 -3.96 -11.79 1.52
CA LEU A 98 -5.12 -11.29 2.27
C LEU A 98 -6.39 -12.09 2.02
N ARG A 99 -6.61 -12.59 0.80
CA ARG A 99 -7.75 -13.47 0.48
C ARG A 99 -7.78 -14.78 1.30
N LYS A 100 -6.64 -15.18 1.90
CA LYS A 100 -6.51 -16.39 2.72
C LYS A 100 -6.54 -16.10 4.22
N GLU A 101 -6.44 -14.82 4.61
CA GLU A 101 -6.45 -14.39 6.00
C GLU A 101 -7.89 -14.31 6.53
N GLN A 102 -8.04 -14.57 7.83
CA GLN A 102 -9.34 -14.51 8.52
C GLN A 102 -9.21 -13.66 9.78
N GLY A 103 -10.29 -12.97 10.15
CA GLY A 103 -10.36 -12.18 11.36
C GLY A 103 -9.55 -10.87 11.30
N VAL A 104 -9.08 -10.49 10.13
CA VAL A 104 -8.44 -9.18 9.89
C VAL A 104 -9.54 -8.12 9.78
N LYS A 105 -9.34 -6.99 10.46
CA LYS A 105 -10.25 -5.84 10.41
C LYS A 105 -9.67 -4.69 9.61
N ARG A 106 -8.41 -4.29 9.93
CA ARG A 106 -7.75 -3.16 9.28
C ARG A 106 -6.40 -3.58 8.74
N ILE A 107 -6.05 -2.99 7.62
CA ILE A 107 -4.81 -3.27 6.90
C ILE A 107 -4.12 -1.95 6.57
N MET A 108 -2.80 -1.93 6.73
CA MET A 108 -1.93 -0.91 6.18
C MET A 108 -1.01 -1.58 5.15
N LEU A 109 -1.07 -1.12 3.92
CA LEU A 109 -0.09 -1.40 2.89
C LEU A 109 0.98 -0.30 2.95
N THR A 110 2.27 -0.66 2.95
CA THR A 110 3.31 0.35 3.14
C THR A 110 4.64 -0.01 2.47
N ASP A 111 5.35 1.01 2.02
CA ASP A 111 6.76 0.92 1.72
C ASP A 111 7.55 0.68 3.02
N VAL A 112 8.70 0.02 2.91
CA VAL A 112 9.48 -0.41 4.08
C VAL A 112 10.69 0.50 4.33
N ARG A 113 11.36 0.96 3.28
CA ARG A 113 12.59 1.75 3.43
C ARG A 113 12.34 3.20 3.83
N ASP A 114 11.26 3.79 3.29
CA ASP A 114 11.06 5.25 3.30
C ASP A 114 9.99 5.69 4.32
N VAL A 115 9.54 4.77 5.18
CA VAL A 115 8.51 5.03 6.19
C VAL A 115 9.07 4.91 7.60
N ILE A 116 8.77 5.89 8.46
CA ILE A 116 9.12 5.92 9.88
C ILE A 116 7.85 6.21 10.69
N PHE A 117 7.54 5.35 11.66
CA PHE A 117 6.37 5.49 12.50
C PHE A 117 6.62 6.44 13.68
N GLN A 118 5.82 7.49 13.78
CA GLN A 118 5.83 8.41 14.92
C GLN A 118 4.80 8.03 15.99
N GLY A 119 3.88 7.12 15.67
CA GLY A 119 2.84 6.61 16.53
C GLY A 119 2.16 5.40 15.92
N ASN A 120 1.12 4.87 16.59
CA ASN A 120 0.35 3.75 16.04
C ASN A 120 -0.43 4.22 14.80
N PRO A 121 -0.18 3.64 13.61
CA PRO A 121 -0.74 4.12 12.34
C PRO A 121 -2.26 3.94 12.22
N PHE A 122 -2.88 3.13 13.06
CA PHE A 122 -4.33 2.91 13.03
C PHE A 122 -5.12 3.81 13.97
N VAL A 123 -4.46 4.76 14.64
CA VAL A 123 -5.18 5.75 15.46
C VAL A 123 -5.97 6.68 14.55
N GLY A 124 -7.28 6.76 14.78
CA GLY A 124 -8.19 7.55 13.96
C GLY A 124 -8.70 6.86 12.68
N CYS A 125 -8.18 5.67 12.34
CA CYS A 125 -8.65 4.91 11.17
C CYS A 125 -9.75 3.92 11.58
N GLY A 126 -10.92 4.02 10.96
CA GLY A 126 -12.01 3.04 11.04
C GLY A 126 -11.75 1.80 10.18
N ASP A 127 -12.66 0.83 10.24
CA ASP A 127 -12.62 -0.38 9.42
C ASP A 127 -13.65 -0.36 8.26
N GLU A 128 -14.40 0.75 8.13
CA GLU A 128 -15.39 0.98 7.08
C GLU A 128 -14.85 1.85 5.93
N SER A 129 -13.59 2.30 5.98
CA SER A 129 -13.05 3.33 5.09
C SER A 129 -11.71 2.94 4.47
N LEU A 130 -11.36 3.60 3.37
CA LEU A 130 -10.02 3.59 2.78
C LEU A 130 -9.36 4.94 3.01
N TYR A 131 -8.14 4.94 3.52
CA TYR A 131 -7.35 6.13 3.82
C TYR A 131 -6.14 6.16 2.90
N VAL A 132 -5.97 7.25 2.18
CA VAL A 132 -4.86 7.51 1.28
C VAL A 132 -4.19 8.84 1.64
N PHE A 133 -2.93 8.98 1.30
CA PHE A 133 -2.10 10.09 1.78
C PHE A 133 -1.63 10.95 0.61
N SER A 134 -1.89 12.25 0.67
CA SER A 134 -1.37 13.16 -0.36
C SER A 134 0.13 13.42 -0.16
N GLU A 135 0.79 13.71 -1.26
CA GLU A 135 2.10 14.35 -1.25
C GLU A 135 1.96 15.86 -0.97
N ASP A 136 2.94 16.67 -1.33
CA ASP A 136 2.87 18.13 -1.20
C ASP A 136 1.66 18.67 -1.96
N SER A 137 0.66 19.18 -1.25
CA SER A 137 -0.59 19.70 -1.83
C SER A 137 -0.40 20.98 -2.69
N SER A 138 0.76 21.62 -2.59
CA SER A 138 1.11 22.78 -3.43
C SER A 138 1.47 22.37 -4.87
N VAL A 139 1.81 21.08 -5.08
CA VAL A 139 2.17 20.54 -6.40
C VAL A 139 1.02 19.69 -6.94
N LYS A 140 0.47 20.07 -8.08
CA LYS A 140 -0.57 19.31 -8.76
C LYS A 140 0.02 18.20 -9.64
N LEU A 141 -0.74 17.16 -9.87
CA LEU A 141 -0.31 15.99 -10.63
C LEU A 141 0.27 16.36 -12.00
N GLY A 142 -0.41 17.23 -12.74
CA GLY A 142 0.08 17.71 -14.05
C GLY A 142 1.31 18.62 -13.99
N GLN A 143 1.68 19.12 -12.81
CA GLN A 143 2.88 19.94 -12.59
C GLN A 143 4.11 19.09 -12.19
N CYS A 144 3.89 17.85 -11.75
CA CYS A 144 4.96 16.93 -11.41
C CYS A 144 5.39 16.12 -12.65
N PRO A 145 6.62 16.30 -13.16
CA PRO A 145 7.06 15.60 -14.36
C PRO A 145 6.96 14.08 -14.25
N TYR A 146 7.29 13.52 -13.08
CA TYR A 146 7.27 12.08 -12.85
C TYR A 146 5.84 11.53 -12.82
N ASN A 147 4.98 12.07 -11.97
CA ASN A 147 3.60 11.60 -11.84
C ASN A 147 2.80 11.79 -13.13
N SER A 148 2.98 12.90 -13.84
CA SER A 148 2.33 13.12 -15.13
C SER A 148 2.83 12.14 -16.21
N GLU A 149 4.13 11.82 -16.24
CA GLU A 149 4.69 10.83 -17.17
C GLU A 149 4.15 9.42 -16.87
N TRP A 150 4.05 9.00 -15.62
CA TRP A 150 3.52 7.69 -15.27
C TRP A 150 2.06 7.54 -15.67
N VAL A 151 1.23 8.56 -15.43
CA VAL A 151 -0.17 8.55 -15.88
C VAL A 151 -0.27 8.59 -17.40
N LEU A 152 0.55 9.43 -18.07
CA LEU A 152 0.57 9.52 -19.54
C LEU A 152 0.90 8.17 -20.18
N ASN A 153 1.92 7.48 -19.65
CA ASN A 153 2.37 6.20 -20.18
C ASN A 153 1.35 5.08 -19.99
N LEU A 154 0.59 5.11 -18.88
CA LEU A 154 -0.43 4.09 -18.59
C LEU A 154 -1.75 4.34 -19.33
N TYR A 155 -2.21 5.58 -19.37
CA TYR A 155 -3.58 5.93 -19.72
C TYR A 155 -3.72 6.92 -20.87
N GLY A 156 -2.62 7.52 -21.31
CA GLY A 156 -2.62 8.52 -22.36
C GLY A 156 -3.02 9.93 -21.89
N ASN A 157 -2.98 10.86 -22.85
CA ASN A 157 -3.12 12.27 -22.57
C ASN A 157 -4.53 12.71 -22.12
N ASP A 158 -5.56 11.99 -22.56
CA ASP A 158 -6.94 12.38 -22.24
C ASP A 158 -7.27 12.11 -20.75
N ILE A 159 -6.75 11.04 -20.19
CA ILE A 159 -6.86 10.75 -18.75
C ILE A 159 -5.99 11.74 -17.96
N LEU A 160 -4.73 11.95 -18.37
CA LEU A 160 -3.86 12.92 -17.71
C LEU A 160 -4.50 14.30 -17.62
N LYS A 161 -5.10 14.80 -18.69
CA LYS A 161 -5.80 16.11 -18.69
C LYS A 161 -6.93 16.18 -17.66
N LYS A 162 -7.68 15.08 -17.47
CA LYS A 162 -8.81 15.03 -16.52
C LYS A 162 -8.35 15.17 -15.06
N ILE A 163 -7.21 14.59 -14.71
CA ILE A 163 -6.70 14.57 -13.33
C ILE A 163 -5.48 15.46 -13.10
N SER A 164 -5.07 16.24 -14.09
CA SER A 164 -3.88 17.10 -13.99
C SER A 164 -3.97 18.16 -12.89
N GLY A 165 -5.17 18.58 -12.53
CA GLY A 165 -5.44 19.54 -11.46
C GLY A 165 -5.55 18.93 -10.05
N GLU A 166 -5.55 17.61 -9.95
CA GLU A 166 -5.69 16.90 -8.66
C GLU A 166 -4.38 16.94 -7.85
N ILE A 167 -4.51 16.72 -6.55
CA ILE A 167 -3.35 16.51 -5.67
C ILE A 167 -2.73 15.13 -5.99
N ILE A 168 -1.42 15.03 -5.80
CA ILE A 168 -0.72 13.75 -5.94
C ILE A 168 -0.97 12.92 -4.67
N ILE A 169 -1.43 11.71 -4.86
CA ILE A 169 -1.63 10.73 -3.77
C ILE A 169 -0.49 9.71 -3.79
N CYS A 170 0.18 9.56 -2.66
CA CYS A 170 1.31 8.64 -2.50
C CYS A 170 0.85 7.19 -2.42
N SER A 171 1.33 6.32 -3.32
CA SER A 171 1.06 4.88 -3.27
C SER A 171 1.85 4.14 -2.19
N GLY A 172 2.84 4.79 -1.59
CA GLY A 172 3.71 4.20 -0.57
C GLY A 172 3.02 3.86 0.75
N VAL A 173 1.82 4.44 1.02
CA VAL A 173 1.01 4.13 2.21
C VAL A 173 -0.47 4.16 1.85
N THR A 174 -1.18 3.09 2.18
CA THR A 174 -2.65 3.01 2.10
C THR A 174 -3.17 2.24 3.32
N ILE A 175 -4.17 2.79 4.03
CA ILE A 175 -4.79 2.14 5.20
C ILE A 175 -6.27 1.96 4.92
N GLY A 176 -6.87 0.87 5.42
CA GLY A 176 -8.31 0.71 5.29
C GLY A 176 -8.85 -0.52 6.00
N GLY A 177 -10.17 -0.66 5.99
CA GLY A 177 -10.84 -1.88 6.39
C GLY A 177 -10.52 -3.04 5.45
N TYR A 178 -10.70 -4.25 5.93
CA TYR A 178 -10.34 -5.46 5.18
C TYR A 178 -10.98 -5.49 3.77
N HIS A 179 -12.28 -5.23 3.68
CA HIS A 179 -12.99 -5.26 2.40
C HIS A 179 -12.57 -4.10 1.48
N ASN A 180 -12.33 -2.91 2.03
CA ASN A 180 -11.88 -1.74 1.27
C ASN A 180 -10.49 -1.96 0.66
N ILE A 181 -9.56 -2.56 1.44
CA ILE A 181 -8.22 -2.88 0.92
C ILE A 181 -8.27 -4.00 -0.12
N LEU A 182 -9.11 -5.03 0.06
CA LEU A 182 -9.26 -6.05 -0.98
C LEU A 182 -9.81 -5.46 -2.28
N GLY A 183 -10.89 -4.67 -2.21
CA GLY A 183 -11.45 -3.99 -3.38
C GLY A 183 -10.44 -3.06 -4.06
N TYR A 184 -9.71 -2.24 -3.28
CA TYR A 184 -8.64 -1.40 -3.79
C TYR A 184 -7.54 -2.22 -4.51
N LEU A 185 -7.08 -3.31 -3.89
CA LEU A 185 -6.05 -4.17 -4.50
C LEU A 185 -6.54 -4.86 -5.77
N ASP A 186 -7.80 -5.30 -5.80
CA ASP A 186 -8.39 -5.89 -7.00
C ASP A 186 -8.38 -4.88 -8.16
N LEU A 187 -8.81 -3.65 -7.92
CA LEU A 187 -8.80 -2.58 -8.92
C LEU A 187 -7.37 -2.23 -9.34
N LEU A 188 -6.46 -2.01 -8.39
CA LEU A 188 -5.07 -1.65 -8.69
C LEU A 188 -4.37 -2.74 -9.51
N CYS A 189 -4.54 -4.01 -9.15
CA CYS A 189 -3.97 -5.13 -9.90
C CYS A 189 -4.55 -5.22 -11.31
N ASN A 190 -5.86 -4.99 -11.49
CA ASN A 190 -6.48 -4.96 -12.80
C ASN A 190 -5.90 -3.85 -13.67
N GLU A 191 -5.76 -2.62 -13.14
CA GLU A 191 -5.16 -1.50 -13.89
C GLU A 191 -3.73 -1.80 -14.32
N MET A 192 -2.90 -2.30 -13.42
CA MET A 192 -1.51 -2.64 -13.75
C MET A 192 -1.41 -3.82 -14.75
N SER A 193 -2.40 -4.69 -14.84
CA SER A 193 -2.43 -5.82 -15.77
C SER A 193 -2.63 -5.40 -17.23
N ILE A 194 -3.17 -4.21 -17.49
CA ILE A 194 -3.40 -3.69 -18.84
C ILE A 194 -2.07 -3.46 -19.57
N ASN A 195 -1.06 -2.93 -18.85
CA ASN A 195 0.26 -2.66 -19.40
C ASN A 195 1.35 -3.10 -18.40
N PRO A 196 1.58 -4.39 -18.21
CA PRO A 196 2.43 -4.91 -17.14
C PRO A 196 3.90 -4.54 -17.27
N GLN A 197 4.35 -4.06 -18.43
CA GLN A 197 5.75 -3.69 -18.68
C GLN A 197 6.09 -2.24 -18.29
N ILE A 198 5.09 -1.43 -17.95
CA ILE A 198 5.32 -0.02 -17.63
C ILE A 198 5.95 0.08 -16.23
N PRO A 199 7.14 0.68 -16.11
CA PRO A 199 7.76 0.94 -14.82
C PRO A 199 6.90 1.89 -13.98
N ILE A 200 6.83 1.64 -12.65
CA ILE A 200 6.10 2.48 -11.68
C ILE A 200 4.61 2.66 -12.07
N ALA A 201 4.03 1.58 -12.62
CA ALA A 201 2.61 1.53 -12.94
C ALA A 201 1.71 1.71 -11.70
N ASP A 202 2.18 1.28 -10.52
CA ASP A 202 1.47 1.36 -9.26
C ASP A 202 1.14 2.80 -8.85
N GLN A 203 2.09 3.72 -8.87
CA GLN A 203 1.85 5.14 -8.52
C GLN A 203 0.92 5.83 -9.54
N GLY A 204 1.11 5.56 -10.84
CA GLY A 204 0.26 6.09 -11.89
C GLY A 204 -1.18 5.57 -11.78
N ALA A 205 -1.36 4.26 -11.60
CA ALA A 205 -2.66 3.63 -11.42
C ALA A 205 -3.35 4.12 -10.13
N HIS A 206 -2.61 4.18 -9.03
CA HIS A 206 -3.11 4.71 -7.75
C HIS A 206 -3.69 6.11 -7.91
N ASN A 207 -2.95 7.05 -8.53
CA ASN A 207 -3.42 8.41 -8.73
C ASN A 207 -4.65 8.47 -9.65
N VAL A 208 -4.76 7.63 -10.67
CA VAL A 208 -5.94 7.58 -11.54
C VAL A 208 -7.14 7.04 -10.77
N LEU A 209 -6.99 5.92 -10.06
CA LEU A 209 -8.05 5.34 -9.26
C LEU A 209 -8.61 6.33 -8.22
N ILE A 210 -7.73 7.02 -7.50
CA ILE A 210 -8.13 7.99 -6.48
C ILE A 210 -8.64 9.29 -7.10
N GLY A 211 -7.98 9.81 -8.14
CA GLY A 211 -8.33 11.08 -8.79
C GLY A 211 -9.73 11.06 -9.41
N PHE A 212 -10.14 9.96 -10.04
CA PHE A 212 -11.51 9.80 -10.54
C PHE A 212 -12.53 9.78 -9.41
N GLN A 213 -12.21 9.17 -8.27
CA GLN A 213 -13.07 9.11 -7.10
C GLN A 213 -13.30 10.50 -6.50
N VAL A 214 -12.24 11.27 -6.32
CA VAL A 214 -12.32 12.65 -5.81
C VAL A 214 -13.13 13.55 -6.76
N SER A 215 -12.92 13.41 -8.08
CA SER A 215 -13.68 14.19 -9.07
C SER A 215 -15.17 13.83 -9.07
N LEU A 216 -15.52 12.56 -8.92
CA LEU A 216 -16.91 12.11 -8.81
C LEU A 216 -17.59 12.60 -7.53
N SER A 217 -16.87 12.62 -6.41
CA SER A 217 -17.42 13.09 -5.13
C SER A 217 -17.68 14.59 -5.09
N SER A 218 -16.94 15.38 -5.85
CA SER A 218 -17.18 16.83 -5.97
C SER A 218 -18.42 17.15 -6.79
N THR A 219 -18.92 16.22 -7.60
CA THR A 219 -20.12 16.37 -8.43
C THR A 219 -21.39 15.75 -7.82
N THR A 220 -21.25 14.82 -6.89
CA THR A 220 -22.38 14.19 -6.20
C THR A 220 -22.26 14.43 -4.70
N ASN A 221 -23.17 15.16 -4.10
CA ASN A 221 -23.24 15.42 -2.65
C ASN A 221 -23.50 14.15 -1.80
N GLN A 222 -22.97 13.00 -2.21
CA GLN A 222 -23.11 11.70 -1.53
C GLN A 222 -21.74 11.06 -1.32
N GLY A 223 -21.12 11.35 -0.24
CA GLY A 223 -19.89 10.74 0.22
C GLY A 223 -19.10 11.75 1.06
N GLN A 224 -18.96 11.47 2.33
CA GLN A 224 -18.11 12.29 3.21
C GLN A 224 -16.68 11.79 3.02
N TYR A 225 -15.87 12.59 2.34
CA TYR A 225 -14.43 12.38 2.31
C TYR A 225 -13.78 13.26 3.36
N THR A 226 -13.01 12.66 4.25
CA THR A 226 -12.13 13.41 5.15
C THR A 226 -10.73 13.38 4.55
N LEU A 227 -10.26 14.53 4.09
CA LEU A 227 -8.91 14.69 3.56
C LEU A 227 -7.94 14.98 4.70
N PHE A 228 -7.01 14.09 4.97
CA PHE A 228 -5.88 14.32 5.86
C PHE A 228 -4.60 14.35 5.03
N THR A 229 -3.95 15.49 4.90
CA THR A 229 -2.69 15.63 4.16
C THR A 229 -1.49 15.31 5.03
N MET A 230 -0.58 14.46 4.56
CA MET A 230 0.77 14.37 5.10
C MET A 230 1.68 15.31 4.32
N SER A 231 2.01 16.47 4.85
CA SER A 231 3.14 17.22 4.35
C SER A 231 4.42 16.68 4.99
N ALA A 232 5.50 16.60 4.21
CA ALA A 232 6.80 16.09 4.67
C ALA A 232 7.39 16.86 5.85
N GLN A 233 6.76 17.95 6.31
CA GLN A 233 7.28 18.83 7.35
C GLN A 233 6.38 19.07 8.56
N THR A 234 5.06 18.88 8.51
CA THR A 234 4.18 19.33 9.61
C THR A 234 2.95 18.50 9.89
N GLY A 235 2.80 17.34 9.37
CA GLY A 235 1.61 16.52 9.61
C GLY A 235 0.96 16.01 8.34
N SER A 236 -0.05 15.24 8.55
CA SER A 236 -0.67 14.45 7.52
C SER A 236 -2.14 14.77 7.47
N GLU A 237 -2.64 15.02 6.30
CA GLU A 237 -4.05 14.91 6.03
C GLU A 237 -4.31 13.59 5.30
N LEU A 238 -5.21 12.81 5.81
CA LEU A 238 -5.66 11.53 5.30
C LEU A 238 -6.91 11.76 4.44
N ILE A 239 -6.99 11.15 3.27
CA ILE A 239 -8.23 11.11 2.50
C ILE A 239 -9.00 9.86 2.94
N GLU A 240 -10.13 10.04 3.60
CA GLU A 240 -11.06 8.99 3.96
C GLU A 240 -12.06 8.80 2.82
N MET A 241 -12.16 7.58 2.33
CA MET A 241 -13.06 7.24 1.22
C MET A 241 -14.05 6.19 1.71
N GLU A 242 -15.29 6.61 1.94
CA GLU A 242 -16.41 5.72 2.23
C GLU A 242 -17.06 5.23 0.92
N ASP A 243 -17.27 3.92 0.80
CA ASP A 243 -18.07 3.23 -0.25
C ASP A 243 -17.71 3.49 -1.72
N SER A 244 -16.57 4.08 -2.02
CA SER A 244 -16.28 4.53 -3.37
C SER A 244 -15.80 3.44 -4.33
N LEU A 245 -15.37 2.28 -3.82
CA LEU A 245 -14.89 1.18 -4.67
C LEU A 245 -16.04 0.48 -5.44
N SER A 246 -17.25 0.49 -4.88
CA SER A 246 -18.44 -0.08 -5.56
C SER A 246 -18.94 0.77 -6.74
N MET A 247 -18.62 2.06 -6.77
CA MET A 247 -19.03 2.96 -7.84
C MET A 247 -18.16 2.86 -9.10
N MET A 248 -16.88 2.45 -8.95
CA MET A 248 -15.98 2.29 -10.11
C MET A 248 -16.34 1.11 -11.01
N GLU A 249 -17.02 0.10 -10.48
CA GLU A 249 -17.55 -1.01 -11.30
C GLU A 249 -18.75 -0.58 -12.15
N ALA A 250 -19.55 0.38 -11.68
CA ALA A 250 -20.76 0.82 -12.36
C ALA A 250 -20.49 1.71 -13.60
N ASP A 251 -19.39 2.47 -13.61
CA ASP A 251 -19.05 3.37 -14.73
C ASP A 251 -18.23 2.68 -15.83
N ARG A 252 -17.88 1.39 -15.67
CA ARG A 252 -17.15 0.59 -16.66
C ARG A 252 -18.03 -0.34 -17.49
N LEU A 253 -19.33 -0.43 -17.18
CA LEU A 253 -20.36 -1.17 -17.93
C LEU A 253 -21.17 -0.23 -18.85
#